data_02a117a36687eb206adc16ac666be7d7
#
_entry.id   02a117a36687eb206adc16ac666be7d7
#
_cell.length_a   1.000
_cell.length_b   1.000
_cell.length_c   1.000
_cell.angle_alpha   90.00
_cell.angle_beta   90.00
_cell.angle_gamma   90.00
#
_symmetry.space_group_name_H-M   'P 1'
#
loop_
_entity.id
_entity.type
_entity.pdbx_description
1 polymer ?
#
loop_
_entity_poly.entity_id
_entity_poly.type
_entity_poly.pdbx_seq_one_letter_code
_entity_poly.pdbx_strand_id
1 'polypeptide(L)'
;MAITVKDVAKKAGVATSTVSRVINDHPSISESTKKKVRKVMDDLGYVPNMTARNLGKRISSAIGVILPPLDSKERLGNPFYLEIMEAINEEARLYDMTTAIATAKSFDVLLENVKRMHLQKQVDGFILVYSDSKDPVIDYLYENNIPFTLIGQPYQHETEIVYVDNDNQL
;
A
#
# COMPACT_ATOMS: atom_id res chain seq x y z
N MET A 1 18.52 18.18 14.39
CA MET A 1 19.20 17.17 13.53
C MET A 1 18.38 15.91 13.53
N ALA A 2 18.19 15.28 12.38
CA ALA A 2 17.45 14.01 12.32
C ALA A 2 18.29 12.88 12.91
N ILE A 3 17.71 12.08 13.79
CA ILE A 3 18.35 10.90 14.39
C ILE A 3 18.57 9.86 13.29
N THR A 4 19.74 9.24 13.29
CA THR A 4 20.15 8.28 12.27
C THR A 4 20.36 6.88 12.86
N VAL A 5 20.42 5.86 11.99
CA VAL A 5 20.79 4.49 12.36
C VAL A 5 22.16 4.45 13.08
N LYS A 6 23.07 5.36 12.72
CA LYS A 6 24.40 5.44 13.36
C LYS A 6 24.29 5.91 14.82
N ASP A 7 23.38 6.82 15.12
CA ASP A 7 23.17 7.31 16.49
C ASP A 7 22.56 6.23 17.37
N VAL A 8 21.61 5.47 16.84
CA VAL A 8 21.05 4.28 17.54
C VAL A 8 22.13 3.24 17.80
N ALA A 9 22.94 2.92 16.80
CA ALA A 9 24.03 1.93 16.91
C ALA A 9 25.03 2.35 17.99
N LYS A 10 25.45 3.61 17.98
CA LYS A 10 26.38 4.20 18.96
C LYS A 10 25.80 4.12 20.39
N LYS A 11 24.55 4.53 20.58
CA LYS A 11 23.89 4.53 21.90
C LYS A 11 23.59 3.12 22.40
N ALA A 12 23.25 2.19 21.51
CA ALA A 12 23.02 0.78 21.84
C ALA A 12 24.32 -0.04 22.00
N GLY A 13 25.48 0.49 21.60
CA GLY A 13 26.75 -0.23 21.66
C GLY A 13 26.80 -1.43 20.73
N VAL A 14 26.24 -1.32 19.53
CA VAL A 14 26.20 -2.38 18.51
C VAL A 14 26.58 -1.82 17.13
N ALA A 15 26.87 -2.69 16.17
CA ALA A 15 27.12 -2.27 14.79
C ALA A 15 25.83 -1.77 14.11
N THR A 16 25.94 -0.88 13.13
CA THR A 16 24.79 -0.41 12.33
C THR A 16 24.09 -1.55 11.60
N SER A 17 24.82 -2.57 11.14
CA SER A 17 24.27 -3.79 10.56
C SER A 17 23.40 -4.57 11.56
N THR A 18 23.75 -4.56 12.85
CA THR A 18 22.95 -5.18 13.93
C THR A 18 21.63 -4.41 14.13
N VAL A 19 21.68 -3.07 14.14
CA VAL A 19 20.46 -2.24 14.20
C VAL A 19 19.55 -2.55 13.00
N SER A 20 20.10 -2.60 11.80
CA SER A 20 19.34 -2.96 10.58
C SER A 20 18.70 -4.35 10.68
N ARG A 21 19.41 -5.35 11.20
CA ARG A 21 18.87 -6.69 11.44
C ARG A 21 17.77 -6.70 12.50
N VAL A 22 17.88 -5.88 13.56
CA VAL A 22 16.83 -5.72 14.58
C VAL A 22 15.57 -5.09 13.97
N ILE A 23 15.72 -4.04 13.16
CA ILE A 23 14.61 -3.40 12.45
C ILE A 23 13.87 -4.40 11.55
N ASN A 24 14.62 -5.32 10.92
CA ASN A 24 14.05 -6.36 10.05
C ASN A 24 13.66 -7.65 10.81
N ASP A 25 13.69 -7.63 12.12
CA ASP A 25 13.39 -8.77 13.00
C ASP A 25 14.15 -10.07 12.64
N HIS A 26 15.40 -9.92 12.18
CA HIS A 26 16.19 -11.03 11.67
C HIS A 26 16.43 -12.11 12.75
N PRO A 27 16.26 -13.41 12.44
CA PRO A 27 16.30 -14.49 13.43
C PRO A 27 17.71 -14.69 14.04
N SER A 28 18.78 -14.22 13.39
CA SER A 28 20.14 -14.33 13.93
C SER A 28 20.44 -13.40 15.11
N ILE A 29 19.51 -12.48 15.47
CA ILE A 29 19.69 -11.55 16.57
C ILE A 29 18.90 -12.04 17.78
N SER A 30 19.59 -12.12 18.94
CA SER A 30 18.94 -12.54 20.19
C SER A 30 17.86 -11.57 20.63
N GLU A 31 16.82 -12.10 21.29
CA GLU A 31 15.70 -11.29 21.80
C GLU A 31 16.16 -10.20 22.78
N SER A 32 17.20 -10.49 23.58
CA SER A 32 17.78 -9.49 24.48
C SER A 32 18.40 -8.31 23.73
N THR A 33 19.10 -8.58 22.61
CA THR A 33 19.66 -7.54 21.75
C THR A 33 18.56 -6.76 21.05
N LYS A 34 17.52 -7.45 20.55
CA LYS A 34 16.35 -6.80 19.92
C LYS A 34 15.68 -5.84 20.89
N LYS A 35 15.39 -6.27 22.13
CA LYS A 35 14.80 -5.43 23.18
C LYS A 35 15.66 -4.21 23.49
N LYS A 36 16.98 -4.40 23.64
CA LYS A 36 17.91 -3.30 23.92
C LYS A 36 17.90 -2.26 22.80
N VAL A 37 18.00 -2.67 21.56
CA VAL A 37 18.04 -1.76 20.40
C VAL A 37 16.70 -1.04 20.23
N ARG A 38 15.56 -1.74 20.32
CA ARG A 38 14.22 -1.14 20.24
C ARG A 38 14.03 -0.06 21.32
N LYS A 39 14.41 -0.35 22.57
CA LYS A 39 14.37 0.65 23.64
C LYS A 39 15.17 1.90 23.32
N VAL A 40 16.38 1.74 22.77
CA VAL A 40 17.23 2.88 22.37
C VAL A 40 16.60 3.65 21.22
N MET A 41 15.92 3.00 20.29
CA MET A 41 15.18 3.67 19.20
C MET A 41 14.05 4.52 19.78
N ASP A 42 13.26 3.97 20.70
CA ASP A 42 12.18 4.69 21.38
C ASP A 42 12.72 5.90 22.19
N ASP A 43 13.78 5.68 22.99
CA ASP A 43 14.43 6.73 23.79
C ASP A 43 14.99 7.89 22.96
N LEU A 44 15.36 7.62 21.70
CA LEU A 44 15.88 8.64 20.77
C LEU A 44 14.79 9.24 19.87
N GLY A 45 13.59 8.68 19.87
CA GLY A 45 12.55 9.02 18.89
C GLY A 45 12.97 8.65 17.46
N TYR A 46 13.77 7.59 17.29
CA TYR A 46 14.20 7.14 15.97
C TYR A 46 13.11 6.33 15.31
N VAL A 47 12.60 6.83 14.19
CA VAL A 47 11.67 6.09 13.32
C VAL A 47 12.45 5.55 12.13
N PRO A 48 12.42 4.21 11.89
CA PRO A 48 13.08 3.62 10.73
C PRO A 48 12.54 4.22 9.42
N ASN A 49 13.44 4.56 8.51
CA ASN A 49 13.04 4.99 7.17
C ASN A 49 12.57 3.78 6.36
N MET A 50 11.26 3.65 6.20
CA MET A 50 10.62 2.56 5.46
C MET A 50 11.03 2.55 3.98
N THR A 51 11.22 3.71 3.36
CA THR A 51 11.71 3.81 1.97
C THR A 51 13.08 3.14 1.80
N ALA A 52 14.01 3.41 2.72
CA ALA A 52 15.32 2.76 2.70
C ALA A 52 15.24 1.25 2.97
N ARG A 53 14.31 0.82 3.82
CA ARG A 53 14.04 -0.60 4.10
C ARG A 53 13.48 -1.32 2.88
N ASN A 54 12.53 -0.70 2.20
CA ASN A 54 11.80 -1.27 1.07
C ASN A 54 12.64 -1.31 -0.21
N LEU A 55 13.62 -0.40 -0.35
CA LEU A 55 14.54 -0.39 -1.49
C LEU A 55 15.27 -1.73 -1.67
N GLY A 56 15.67 -2.36 -0.56
CA GLY A 56 16.29 -3.69 -0.57
C GLY A 56 15.34 -4.84 -0.93
N LYS A 57 14.04 -4.66 -0.71
CA LYS A 57 13.00 -5.67 -0.96
C LYS A 57 12.27 -5.47 -2.29
N ARG A 58 12.49 -4.35 -2.97
CA ARG A 58 11.79 -3.93 -4.21
C ARG A 58 10.26 -3.83 -4.06
N ILE A 59 9.78 -3.54 -2.86
CA ILE A 59 8.36 -3.31 -2.55
C ILE A 59 8.16 -1.86 -2.14
N SER A 60 6.99 -1.31 -2.47
CA SER A 60 6.63 0.08 -2.10
C SER A 60 6.02 0.15 -0.69
N SER A 61 5.44 -0.95 -0.20
CA SER A 61 4.55 -1.00 0.95
C SER A 61 3.38 0.00 0.82
N ALA A 62 2.84 0.09 -0.39
CA ALA A 62 1.68 0.90 -0.69
C ALA A 62 0.69 0.15 -1.58
N ILE A 63 -0.60 0.41 -1.37
CA ILE A 63 -1.70 -0.10 -2.19
C ILE A 63 -2.35 1.07 -2.91
N GLY A 64 -2.56 0.93 -4.22
CA GLY A 64 -3.33 1.88 -5.01
C GLY A 64 -4.83 1.65 -4.83
N VAL A 65 -5.57 2.65 -4.41
CA VAL A 65 -7.05 2.61 -4.39
C VAL A 65 -7.55 3.39 -5.59
N ILE A 66 -8.25 2.72 -6.49
CA ILE A 66 -8.74 3.29 -7.73
C ILE A 66 -10.23 3.61 -7.58
N LEU A 67 -10.55 4.90 -7.69
CA LEU A 67 -11.92 5.39 -7.71
C LEU A 67 -12.41 5.53 -9.16
N PRO A 68 -13.72 5.36 -9.43
CA PRO A 68 -14.26 5.56 -10.76
C PRO A 68 -14.06 7.01 -11.24
N PRO A 69 -14.03 7.23 -12.56
CA PRO A 69 -13.98 8.59 -13.12
C PRO A 69 -15.34 9.27 -12.95
N LEU A 70 -15.56 9.87 -11.79
CA LEU A 70 -16.76 10.62 -11.46
C LEU A 70 -16.45 12.12 -11.44
N ASP A 71 -17.44 12.95 -11.69
CA ASP A 71 -17.31 14.36 -11.42
C ASP A 71 -17.21 14.62 -9.90
N SER A 72 -16.78 15.83 -9.53
CA SER A 72 -16.56 16.18 -8.13
C SER A 72 -17.85 16.17 -7.30
N LYS A 73 -19.01 16.43 -7.93
CA LYS A 73 -20.31 16.44 -7.24
C LYS A 73 -20.80 15.03 -6.93
N GLU A 74 -20.63 14.11 -7.88
CA GLU A 74 -20.98 12.71 -7.70
C GLU A 74 -20.13 12.04 -6.61
N ARG A 75 -18.81 12.33 -6.58
CA ARG A 75 -17.93 11.84 -5.52
C ARG A 75 -18.29 12.37 -4.14
N LEU A 76 -18.54 13.66 -4.03
CA LEU A 76 -18.92 14.30 -2.76
C LEU A 76 -20.30 13.89 -2.28
N GLY A 77 -21.19 13.50 -3.21
CA GLY A 77 -22.56 13.08 -2.89
C GLY A 77 -22.68 11.61 -2.46
N ASN A 78 -21.65 10.79 -2.64
CA ASN A 78 -21.69 9.37 -2.29
C ASN A 78 -20.75 9.04 -1.12
N PRO A 79 -21.28 8.88 0.11
CA PRO A 79 -20.48 8.57 1.30
C PRO A 79 -19.76 7.23 1.23
N PHE A 80 -20.23 6.29 0.40
CA PHE A 80 -19.63 4.97 0.21
C PHE A 80 -18.11 5.04 -0.07
N TYR A 81 -17.69 5.99 -0.93
CA TYR A 81 -16.26 6.08 -1.27
C TYR A 81 -15.40 6.53 -0.09
N LEU A 82 -15.93 7.36 0.80
CA LEU A 82 -15.20 7.78 2.00
C LEU A 82 -15.10 6.64 3.01
N GLU A 83 -16.22 5.96 3.28
CA GLU A 83 -16.28 4.85 4.23
C GLU A 83 -15.36 3.69 3.80
N ILE A 84 -15.38 3.33 2.51
CA ILE A 84 -14.54 2.25 2.01
C ILE A 84 -13.06 2.62 2.00
N MET A 85 -12.71 3.88 1.67
CA MET A 85 -11.32 4.34 1.74
C MET A 85 -10.81 4.36 3.18
N GLU A 86 -11.64 4.75 4.15
CA GLU A 86 -11.31 4.70 5.57
C GLU A 86 -11.01 3.26 6.01
N ALA A 87 -11.91 2.32 5.70
CA ALA A 87 -11.73 0.91 6.03
C ALA A 87 -10.47 0.30 5.39
N ILE A 88 -10.22 0.58 4.10
CA ILE A 88 -9.00 0.13 3.41
C ILE A 88 -7.75 0.71 4.09
N ASN A 89 -7.77 1.99 4.45
CA ASN A 89 -6.61 2.64 5.08
C ASN A 89 -6.36 2.11 6.49
N GLU A 90 -7.40 1.85 7.28
CA GLU A 90 -7.25 1.24 8.61
C GLU A 90 -6.64 -0.15 8.51
N GLU A 91 -7.14 -0.99 7.62
CA GLU A 91 -6.62 -2.34 7.42
C GLU A 91 -5.17 -2.31 6.89
N ALA A 92 -4.88 -1.50 5.87
CA ALA A 92 -3.53 -1.35 5.31
C ALA A 92 -2.50 -0.97 6.39
N ARG A 93 -2.88 -0.13 7.35
CA ARG A 93 -2.02 0.29 8.46
C ARG A 93 -1.61 -0.86 9.37
N LEU A 94 -2.43 -1.90 9.53
CA LEU A 94 -2.09 -3.09 10.31
C LEU A 94 -0.94 -3.89 9.71
N TYR A 95 -0.72 -3.72 8.40
CA TYR A 95 0.36 -4.37 7.63
C TYR A 95 1.52 -3.44 7.31
N ASP A 96 1.63 -2.29 7.98
CA ASP A 96 2.63 -1.25 7.69
C ASP A 96 2.58 -0.76 6.22
N MET A 97 1.38 -0.77 5.60
CA MET A 97 1.16 -0.29 4.25
C MET A 97 0.49 1.09 4.25
N THR A 98 0.77 1.87 3.23
CA THR A 98 0.08 3.13 2.96
C THR A 98 -0.89 2.98 1.79
N THR A 99 -1.89 3.86 1.71
CA THR A 99 -2.81 3.92 0.57
C THR A 99 -2.45 5.09 -0.35
N ALA A 100 -2.46 4.85 -1.65
CA ALA A 100 -2.30 5.86 -2.68
C ALA A 100 -3.55 5.89 -3.56
N ILE A 101 -4.14 7.06 -3.77
CA ILE A 101 -5.42 7.18 -4.48
C ILE A 101 -5.18 7.53 -5.94
N ALA A 102 -5.79 6.75 -6.85
CA ALA A 102 -5.92 7.07 -8.26
C ALA A 102 -7.35 7.51 -8.56
N THR A 103 -7.50 8.71 -9.08
CA THR A 103 -8.79 9.28 -9.50
C THR A 103 -8.60 10.20 -10.68
N ALA A 104 -9.64 10.34 -11.53
CA ALA A 104 -9.62 11.20 -12.70
C ALA A 104 -11.05 11.62 -13.10
N LYS A 105 -11.17 12.44 -14.14
CA LYS A 105 -12.46 12.82 -14.74
C LYS A 105 -12.86 11.92 -15.91
N SER A 106 -11.93 11.11 -16.44
CA SER A 106 -12.18 10.16 -17.52
C SER A 106 -11.35 8.90 -17.36
N PHE A 107 -11.77 7.82 -18.00
CA PHE A 107 -11.04 6.55 -18.01
C PHE A 107 -9.64 6.68 -18.62
N ASP A 108 -9.46 7.50 -19.66
CA ASP A 108 -8.15 7.69 -20.30
C ASP A 108 -7.13 8.27 -19.32
N VAL A 109 -7.51 9.34 -18.61
CA VAL A 109 -6.64 9.97 -17.61
C VAL A 109 -6.43 9.05 -16.40
N LEU A 110 -7.46 8.29 -16.01
CA LEU A 110 -7.35 7.32 -14.93
C LEU A 110 -6.34 6.22 -15.27
N LEU A 111 -6.44 5.68 -16.48
CA LEU A 111 -5.52 4.66 -16.99
C LEU A 111 -4.07 5.17 -17.02
N GLU A 112 -3.84 6.40 -17.49
CA GLU A 112 -2.50 7.01 -17.46
C GLU A 112 -1.95 7.14 -16.04
N ASN A 113 -2.79 7.55 -15.08
CA ASN A 113 -2.39 7.63 -13.66
C ASN A 113 -2.02 6.25 -13.10
N VAL A 114 -2.82 5.23 -13.36
CA VAL A 114 -2.59 3.85 -12.92
C VAL A 114 -1.31 3.29 -13.55
N LYS A 115 -1.12 3.47 -14.86
CA LYS A 115 0.11 3.08 -15.57
C LYS A 115 1.34 3.72 -14.94
N ARG A 116 1.27 5.01 -14.63
CA ARG A 116 2.37 5.73 -13.98
C ARG A 116 2.67 5.17 -12.59
N MET A 117 1.65 4.92 -11.76
CA MET A 117 1.83 4.35 -10.43
C MET A 117 2.50 2.97 -10.49
N HIS A 118 2.08 2.12 -11.44
CA HIS A 118 2.67 0.80 -11.66
C HIS A 118 4.12 0.88 -12.16
N LEU A 119 4.37 1.62 -13.25
CA LEU A 119 5.69 1.71 -13.89
C LEU A 119 6.74 2.35 -12.97
N GLN A 120 6.33 3.33 -12.16
CA GLN A 120 7.20 3.97 -11.17
C GLN A 120 7.29 3.18 -9.85
N LYS A 121 6.64 2.02 -9.76
CA LYS A 121 6.60 1.18 -8.54
C LYS A 121 6.17 1.95 -7.30
N GLN A 122 5.18 2.84 -7.46
CA GLN A 122 4.63 3.61 -6.35
C GLN A 122 3.75 2.75 -5.45
N VAL A 123 3.17 1.66 -5.99
CA VAL A 123 2.29 0.73 -5.28
C VAL A 123 2.66 -0.71 -5.65
N ASP A 124 2.32 -1.65 -4.78
CA ASP A 124 2.57 -3.09 -4.97
C ASP A 124 1.37 -3.81 -5.62
N GLY A 125 0.20 -3.22 -5.58
CA GLY A 125 -1.03 -3.71 -6.16
C GLY A 125 -2.14 -2.68 -6.05
N PHE A 126 -3.35 -3.04 -6.51
CA PHE A 126 -4.48 -2.12 -6.57
C PHE A 126 -5.76 -2.71 -5.98
N ILE A 127 -6.61 -1.84 -5.44
CA ILE A 127 -8.00 -2.13 -5.08
C ILE A 127 -8.87 -1.19 -5.92
N LEU A 128 -9.74 -1.74 -6.76
CA LEU A 128 -10.74 -0.96 -7.48
C LEU A 128 -12.05 -0.96 -6.67
N VAL A 129 -12.56 0.21 -6.36
CA VAL A 129 -13.80 0.36 -5.57
C VAL A 129 -15.05 0.54 -6.44
N TYR A 130 -15.00 0.01 -7.65
CA TYR A 130 -16.08 0.02 -8.62
C TYR A 130 -15.87 -1.11 -9.63
N SER A 131 -16.91 -1.43 -10.41
CA SER A 131 -16.89 -2.34 -11.54
C SER A 131 -17.59 -1.70 -12.73
N ASP A 132 -17.02 -1.84 -13.93
CA ASP A 132 -17.61 -1.36 -15.18
C ASP A 132 -17.37 -2.39 -16.30
N SER A 133 -18.30 -2.46 -17.25
CA SER A 133 -18.30 -3.47 -18.32
C SER A 133 -17.24 -3.23 -19.42
N LYS A 134 -16.70 -2.02 -19.51
CA LYS A 134 -15.69 -1.61 -20.51
C LYS A 134 -14.64 -0.74 -19.86
N ASP A 135 -13.96 -1.28 -18.89
CA ASP A 135 -12.96 -0.54 -18.11
C ASP A 135 -11.55 -0.81 -18.61
N PRO A 136 -10.91 0.15 -19.30
CA PRO A 136 -9.55 -0.02 -19.78
C PRO A 136 -8.50 -0.15 -18.66
N VAL A 137 -8.87 0.23 -17.44
CA VAL A 137 -7.99 0.07 -16.26
C VAL A 137 -7.98 -1.39 -15.83
N ILE A 138 -9.15 -2.04 -15.75
CA ILE A 138 -9.25 -3.47 -15.44
C ILE A 138 -8.51 -4.29 -16.50
N ASP A 139 -8.75 -3.99 -17.79
CA ASP A 139 -8.07 -4.67 -18.89
C ASP A 139 -6.55 -4.54 -18.77
N TYR A 140 -6.05 -3.33 -18.53
CA TYR A 140 -4.62 -3.10 -18.37
C TYR A 140 -4.03 -3.87 -17.17
N LEU A 141 -4.68 -3.87 -16.02
CA LEU A 141 -4.20 -4.58 -14.83
C LEU A 141 -4.17 -6.10 -15.07
N TYR A 142 -5.21 -6.63 -15.68
CA TYR A 142 -5.34 -8.04 -15.98
C TYR A 142 -4.29 -8.51 -17.02
N GLU A 143 -4.21 -7.84 -18.16
CA GLU A 143 -3.28 -8.20 -19.25
C GLU A 143 -1.80 -8.13 -18.82
N ASN A 144 -1.46 -7.24 -17.90
CA ASN A 144 -0.09 -7.08 -17.42
C ASN A 144 0.21 -7.88 -16.14
N ASN A 145 -0.72 -8.74 -15.69
CA ASN A 145 -0.59 -9.56 -14.48
C ASN A 145 -0.24 -8.71 -13.23
N ILE A 146 -0.81 -7.51 -13.13
CA ILE A 146 -0.63 -6.63 -12.00
C ILE A 146 -1.58 -7.09 -10.88
N PRO A 147 -1.12 -7.29 -9.64
CA PRO A 147 -1.98 -7.70 -8.53
C PRO A 147 -3.10 -6.67 -8.30
N PHE A 148 -4.35 -7.09 -8.36
CA PHE A 148 -5.48 -6.25 -8.00
C PHE A 148 -6.66 -7.06 -7.44
N THR A 149 -7.53 -6.37 -6.73
CA THR A 149 -8.84 -6.88 -6.31
C THR A 149 -9.92 -5.86 -6.65
N LEU A 150 -11.13 -6.36 -6.85
CA LEU A 150 -12.28 -5.56 -7.26
C LEU A 150 -13.33 -5.56 -6.14
N ILE A 151 -13.95 -4.42 -5.89
CA ILE A 151 -15.16 -4.31 -5.07
C ILE A 151 -16.34 -4.16 -6.02
N GLY A 152 -17.20 -5.16 -6.02
CA GLY A 152 -18.26 -5.39 -6.99
C GLY A 152 -17.95 -6.59 -7.90
N GLN A 153 -18.96 -7.14 -8.51
CA GLN A 153 -18.83 -8.28 -9.41
C GLN A 153 -18.15 -7.88 -10.72
N PRO A 154 -17.11 -8.60 -11.18
CA PRO A 154 -16.48 -8.33 -12.46
C PRO A 154 -17.40 -8.71 -13.63
N TYR A 155 -17.40 -7.91 -14.69
CA TYR A 155 -18.15 -8.19 -15.91
C TYR A 155 -17.47 -9.21 -16.83
N GLN A 156 -16.16 -9.40 -16.67
CA GLN A 156 -15.33 -10.34 -17.42
C GLN A 156 -14.32 -11.00 -16.48
N HIS A 157 -13.83 -12.18 -16.83
CA HIS A 157 -12.82 -12.92 -16.07
C HIS A 157 -13.23 -13.22 -14.60
N GLU A 158 -14.51 -13.45 -14.33
CA GLU A 158 -15.05 -13.68 -12.98
C GLU A 158 -14.33 -14.79 -12.21
N THR A 159 -13.88 -15.83 -12.90
CA THR A 159 -13.15 -16.95 -12.29
C THR A 159 -11.66 -16.69 -12.06
N GLU A 160 -11.14 -15.59 -12.57
CA GLU A 160 -9.70 -15.27 -12.57
C GLU A 160 -9.38 -14.02 -11.75
N ILE A 161 -10.35 -13.11 -11.60
CA ILE A 161 -10.21 -11.87 -10.80
C ILE A 161 -10.67 -12.13 -9.38
N VAL A 162 -9.84 -11.73 -8.41
CA VAL A 162 -10.24 -11.71 -7.00
C VAL A 162 -11.17 -10.52 -6.77
N TYR A 163 -12.37 -10.77 -6.27
CA TYR A 163 -13.33 -9.72 -5.99
C TYR A 163 -14.10 -9.94 -4.69
N VAL A 164 -14.65 -8.86 -4.18
CA VAL A 164 -15.59 -8.85 -3.04
C VAL A 164 -16.87 -8.18 -3.51
N ASP A 165 -18.00 -8.88 -3.39
CA ASP A 165 -19.30 -8.33 -3.74
C ASP A 165 -20.29 -8.51 -2.61
N ASN A 166 -21.29 -7.66 -2.55
CA ASN A 166 -22.43 -7.83 -1.66
C ASN A 166 -23.44 -8.74 -2.35
N ASP A 167 -23.99 -9.69 -1.61
CA ASP A 167 -25.13 -10.48 -2.08
C ASP A 167 -26.38 -9.59 -2.13
N ASN A 168 -26.52 -8.89 -3.25
CA ASN A 168 -27.66 -7.99 -3.49
C ASN A 168 -28.89 -8.72 -4.07
N GLN A 169 -28.96 -10.06 -3.96
CA GLN A 169 -30.14 -10.84 -4.34
C GLN A 169 -31.23 -10.67 -3.28
N LEU A 170 -31.97 -9.55 -3.38
CA LEU A 170 -33.25 -9.34 -2.71
C LEU A 170 -34.35 -9.33 -3.75
#